data_b703451e034ee546dcd5c35e7ef925ca
#
_entry.id   b703451e034ee546dcd5c35e7ef925ca
#
_cell.length_a   1.000
_cell.length_b   1.000
_cell.length_c   1.000
_cell.angle_alpha   90.00
_cell.angle_beta   90.00
_cell.angle_gamma   90.00
#
_symmetry.space_group_name_H-M   'P 1'
#
loop_
_entity.id
_entity.type
_entity.pdbx_description
1 polymer ?
#
loop_
_entity_poly.entity_id
_entity_poly.type
_entity_poly.pdbx_seq_one_letter_code
_entity_poly.pdbx_strand_id
1 'polypeptide(L)'
;VAAFVPEWNPENCIQCNKCAYVCPHASIRPFVLDAEEQKGAEFAQLKAVGKAFDGMTFRMQVDVLDCLGCGNCADICPGNPKKGGKALTMKHLESQLSEAANWTYCVENVKSKQHLVDIKANVKNSQFATPLFEFSGACSGCGETPYVKLITQLFGDREMVANATGCSSIYSGSVPSTPYTKNEKGHGPAWANSLFEDFCEFGLGMELANEKMRARIVKAMEEAIAAEGTPAEYKEVFQAWIENMYDADKTKELAEKIIPMVEAAKDKCDSCKTIAGLSQYLVKRSQWIIGGDGASYDIGYGGLDHVIASGKDVNILVLDTEVYSNTGGQSSKATPVGAIAKFAAAGKRVRKKDLGLMATTYGYV
;
A
#
# COMPACT_ATOMS: atom_id res chain seq x y z
N VAL A 1 9.47 -9.08 20.40
CA VAL A 1 9.01 -8.15 21.44
C VAL A 1 10.18 -7.24 21.78
N ALA A 2 9.97 -5.92 21.72
CA ALA A 2 10.98 -4.92 22.03
C ALA A 2 11.07 -4.68 23.55
N ALA A 3 12.25 -4.32 24.06
CA ALA A 3 12.42 -3.92 25.46
C ALA A 3 11.84 -2.52 25.72
N PHE A 4 11.83 -1.66 24.70
CA PHE A 4 11.29 -0.29 24.76
C PHE A 4 10.28 -0.08 23.64
N VAL A 5 9.16 0.51 23.96
CA VAL A 5 8.06 0.86 23.04
C VAL A 5 7.63 2.31 23.25
N PRO A 6 7.01 2.98 22.25
CA PRO A 6 6.60 4.37 22.41
C PRO A 6 5.36 4.49 23.31
N GLU A 7 5.46 5.33 24.34
CA GLU A 7 4.35 5.86 25.10
C GLU A 7 3.78 7.11 24.41
N TRP A 8 2.46 7.20 24.27
CA TRP A 8 1.82 8.37 23.70
C TRP A 8 1.34 9.36 24.76
N ASN A 9 1.82 10.60 24.70
CA ASN A 9 1.33 11.71 25.49
C ASN A 9 0.36 12.56 24.66
N PRO A 10 -0.97 12.51 24.96
CA PRO A 10 -1.97 13.26 24.22
C PRO A 10 -1.76 14.78 24.27
N GLU A 11 -1.31 15.33 25.40
CA GLU A 11 -1.17 16.78 25.56
C GLU A 11 -0.17 17.41 24.58
N ASN A 12 0.84 16.66 24.17
CA ASN A 12 1.87 17.09 23.24
C ASN A 12 1.58 16.68 21.80
N CYS A 13 0.49 15.95 21.53
CA CYS A 13 0.16 15.46 20.20
C CYS A 13 -0.56 16.53 19.37
N ILE A 14 -0.03 16.83 18.19
CA ILE A 14 -0.63 17.74 17.19
C ILE A 14 -1.38 17.03 16.08
N GLN A 15 -1.57 15.71 16.19
CA GLN A 15 -2.30 14.88 15.23
C GLN A 15 -1.77 14.96 13.78
N CYS A 16 -0.46 15.04 13.62
CA CYS A 16 0.17 15.13 12.29
C CYS A 16 0.36 13.77 11.59
N ASN A 17 0.19 12.65 12.29
CA ASN A 17 0.31 11.27 11.82
C ASN A 17 1.69 10.87 11.25
N LYS A 18 2.74 11.69 11.41
CA LYS A 18 4.09 11.36 10.93
C LYS A 18 4.64 10.08 11.56
N CYS A 19 4.29 9.80 12.82
CA CYS A 19 4.69 8.57 13.53
C CYS A 19 4.10 7.31 12.88
N ALA A 20 2.83 7.34 12.47
CA ALA A 20 2.20 6.25 11.74
C ALA A 20 2.82 6.09 10.35
N TYR A 21 3.10 7.22 9.67
CA TYR A 21 3.69 7.22 8.33
C TYR A 21 5.05 6.50 8.30
N VAL A 22 5.96 6.79 9.25
CA VAL A 22 7.30 6.22 9.27
C VAL A 22 7.40 4.84 9.93
N CYS A 23 6.30 4.33 10.51
CA CYS A 23 6.33 3.03 11.17
C CYS A 23 6.50 1.90 10.16
N PRO A 24 7.58 1.09 10.24
CA PRO A 24 7.84 0.02 9.27
C PRO A 24 6.87 -1.15 9.37
N HIS A 25 6.21 -1.33 10.52
CA HIS A 25 5.40 -2.51 10.84
C HIS A 25 3.92 -2.20 11.04
N ALA A 26 3.50 -0.94 10.80
CA ALA A 26 2.14 -0.48 11.06
C ALA A 26 1.67 -0.68 12.52
N SER A 27 2.61 -0.77 13.48
CA SER A 27 2.33 -0.97 14.90
C SER A 27 1.92 0.31 15.64
N ILE A 28 1.86 1.46 14.97
CA ILE A 28 1.32 2.71 15.52
C ILE A 28 0.35 3.31 14.50
N ARG A 29 -0.90 3.56 14.93
CA ARG A 29 -1.98 4.00 14.03
C ARG A 29 -2.83 5.09 14.66
N PRO A 30 -3.30 6.08 13.86
CA PRO A 30 -4.32 7.01 14.30
C PRO A 30 -5.70 6.36 14.21
N PHE A 31 -6.48 6.49 15.26
CA PHE A 31 -7.88 6.11 15.29
C PHE A 31 -8.74 7.35 15.54
N VAL A 32 -9.84 7.45 14.80
CA VAL A 32 -10.85 8.49 15.00
C VAL A 32 -12.13 7.79 15.42
N LEU A 33 -12.63 8.12 16.60
CA LEU A 33 -13.76 7.45 17.23
C LEU A 33 -15.01 8.34 17.13
N ASP A 34 -16.10 7.79 16.65
CA ASP A 34 -17.40 8.45 16.72
C ASP A 34 -18.04 8.31 18.14
N ALA A 35 -19.23 8.88 18.32
CA ALA A 35 -19.87 8.94 19.62
C ALA A 35 -20.22 7.55 20.23
N GLU A 36 -20.49 6.54 19.39
CA GLU A 36 -20.78 5.19 19.87
C GLU A 36 -19.47 4.46 20.24
N GLU A 37 -18.45 4.60 19.41
CA GLU A 37 -17.13 3.99 19.62
C GLU A 37 -16.42 4.58 20.86
N GLN A 38 -16.72 5.83 21.24
CA GLN A 38 -16.19 6.48 22.45
C GLN A 38 -16.74 5.86 23.74
N LYS A 39 -17.94 5.30 23.75
CA LYS A 39 -18.60 4.79 24.97
C LYS A 39 -17.85 3.62 25.64
N GLY A 40 -17.18 2.80 24.83
CA GLY A 40 -16.39 1.66 25.32
C GLY A 40 -14.88 1.93 25.43
N ALA A 41 -14.44 3.14 25.09
CA ALA A 41 -13.02 3.50 25.01
C ALA A 41 -12.54 4.10 26.35
N GLU A 42 -12.04 3.25 27.25
CA GLU A 42 -11.56 3.63 28.61
C GLU A 42 -10.11 4.17 28.61
N PHE A 43 -9.66 4.78 27.52
CA PHE A 43 -8.32 5.32 27.35
C PHE A 43 -8.32 6.80 26.97
N ALA A 44 -7.18 7.46 27.12
CA ALA A 44 -7.02 8.87 26.81
C ALA A 44 -7.31 9.16 25.32
N GLN A 45 -8.10 10.22 25.08
CA GLN A 45 -8.51 10.66 23.75
C GLN A 45 -8.37 12.18 23.64
N LEU A 46 -8.21 12.70 22.44
CA LEU A 46 -8.22 14.13 22.12
C LEU A 46 -9.44 14.45 21.25
N LYS A 47 -9.89 15.70 21.25
CA LYS A 47 -10.79 16.18 20.19
C LYS A 47 -10.08 16.02 18.84
N ALA A 48 -10.72 15.38 17.88
CA ALA A 48 -10.16 15.23 16.54
C ALA A 48 -10.06 16.58 15.82
N VAL A 49 -8.95 16.78 15.08
CA VAL A 49 -8.66 18.04 14.36
C VAL A 49 -9.04 17.90 12.90
N GLY A 50 -9.98 18.73 12.46
CA GLY A 50 -10.48 18.82 11.08
C GLY A 50 -12.00 18.85 11.04
N LYS A 51 -12.58 19.63 10.10
CA LYS A 51 -14.05 19.73 9.94
C LYS A 51 -14.71 18.38 9.65
N ALA A 52 -14.00 17.50 8.93
CA ALA A 52 -14.50 16.17 8.60
C ALA A 52 -14.70 15.26 9.83
N PHE A 53 -14.07 15.58 10.95
CA PHE A 53 -14.11 14.80 12.19
C PHE A 53 -14.84 15.55 13.32
N ASP A 54 -15.75 16.47 12.98
CA ASP A 54 -16.47 17.23 14.00
C ASP A 54 -17.32 16.28 14.89
N GLY A 55 -17.25 16.51 16.21
CA GLY A 55 -17.89 15.63 17.20
C GLY A 55 -17.14 14.33 17.52
N MET A 56 -16.04 14.02 16.82
CA MET A 56 -15.24 12.81 17.03
C MET A 56 -14.02 13.05 17.91
N THR A 57 -13.44 11.97 18.41
CA THR A 57 -12.18 12.00 19.16
C THR A 57 -11.08 11.27 18.40
N PHE A 58 -9.85 11.56 18.78
CA PHE A 58 -8.61 11.03 18.19
C PHE A 58 -7.78 10.29 19.22
N ARG A 59 -7.26 9.14 18.83
CA ARG A 59 -6.27 8.37 19.57
C ARG A 59 -5.11 8.01 18.65
N MET A 60 -3.86 8.19 19.11
CA MET A 60 -2.71 7.53 18.51
C MET A 60 -2.42 6.28 19.31
N GLN A 61 -2.71 5.12 18.77
CA GLN A 61 -2.58 3.83 19.45
C GLN A 61 -1.37 3.06 18.97
N VAL A 62 -0.66 2.45 19.91
CA VAL A 62 0.51 1.59 19.67
C VAL A 62 0.14 0.15 19.96
N ASP A 63 0.51 -0.75 19.05
CA ASP A 63 0.60 -2.17 19.34
C ASP A 63 1.93 -2.45 20.03
N VAL A 64 1.89 -2.54 21.35
CA VAL A 64 3.11 -2.70 22.14
C VAL A 64 3.70 -4.09 22.08
N LEU A 65 2.90 -5.11 21.70
CA LEU A 65 3.35 -6.49 21.60
C LEU A 65 4.04 -6.78 20.26
N ASP A 66 3.62 -6.12 19.17
CA ASP A 66 4.20 -6.28 17.83
C ASP A 66 5.12 -5.12 17.41
N CYS A 67 5.31 -4.14 18.29
CA CYS A 67 6.29 -3.07 18.10
C CYS A 67 7.72 -3.63 18.20
N LEU A 68 8.59 -3.32 17.21
CA LEU A 68 9.99 -3.72 17.19
C LEU A 68 10.94 -2.71 17.88
N GLY A 69 10.42 -1.66 18.50
CA GLY A 69 11.18 -0.72 19.34
C GLY A 69 12.20 0.13 18.59
N CYS A 70 12.07 0.35 17.27
CA CYS A 70 13.07 1.05 16.46
C CYS A 70 13.24 2.55 16.79
N GLY A 71 12.24 3.18 17.44
CA GLY A 71 12.31 4.59 17.83
C GLY A 71 11.94 5.60 16.73
N ASN A 72 11.82 5.22 15.46
CA ASN A 72 11.56 6.14 14.34
C ASN A 72 10.36 7.07 14.59
N CYS A 73 9.28 6.56 15.19
CA CYS A 73 8.09 7.35 15.50
C CYS A 73 8.34 8.41 16.57
N ALA A 74 9.18 8.12 17.56
CA ALA A 74 9.60 9.06 18.59
C ALA A 74 10.58 10.10 18.04
N ASP A 75 11.49 9.68 17.14
CA ASP A 75 12.47 10.61 16.55
C ASP A 75 11.82 11.62 15.62
N ILE A 76 10.89 11.21 14.74
CA ILE A 76 10.19 12.10 13.82
C ILE A 76 9.14 12.98 14.51
N CYS A 77 8.74 12.66 15.74
CA CYS A 77 7.68 13.38 16.43
C CYS A 77 8.08 14.84 16.69
N PRO A 78 7.37 15.84 16.12
CA PRO A 78 7.69 17.25 16.33
C PRO A 78 7.28 17.74 17.74
N GLY A 79 6.40 16.99 18.41
CA GLY A 79 5.78 17.44 19.65
C GLY A 79 4.91 18.69 19.47
N ASN A 80 4.54 19.31 20.57
CA ASN A 80 3.86 20.61 20.58
C ASN A 80 4.84 21.71 20.95
N PRO A 81 5.21 22.60 20.00
CA PRO A 81 6.17 23.67 20.25
C PRO A 81 5.77 24.63 21.40
N LYS A 82 4.47 24.76 21.67
CA LYS A 82 3.95 25.64 22.73
C LYS A 82 4.03 25.02 24.13
N LYS A 83 4.03 23.68 24.22
CA LYS A 83 4.05 22.94 25.50
C LYS A 83 5.44 22.37 25.83
N GLY A 84 6.33 22.32 24.85
CA GLY A 84 7.69 21.80 24.98
C GLY A 84 7.71 20.30 25.26
N GLY A 85 8.08 19.51 24.29
CA GLY A 85 8.19 18.05 24.42
C GLY A 85 7.54 17.28 23.30
N LYS A 86 8.02 16.05 23.12
CA LYS A 86 7.50 15.10 22.14
C LYS A 86 6.20 14.46 22.63
N ALA A 87 5.34 14.11 21.72
CA ALA A 87 4.13 13.33 22.02
C ALA A 87 4.43 11.83 22.14
N LEU A 88 5.61 11.39 21.69
CA LEU A 88 6.04 10.00 21.79
C LEU A 88 7.42 9.94 22.45
N THR A 89 7.54 9.12 23.48
CA THR A 89 8.79 8.82 24.20
C THR A 89 8.93 7.32 24.39
N MET A 90 10.14 6.78 24.20
CA MET A 90 10.38 5.37 24.39
C MET A 90 10.40 5.02 25.88
N LYS A 91 9.62 4.01 26.28
CA LYS A 91 9.47 3.50 27.64
C LYS A 91 9.68 1.99 27.68
N HIS A 92 10.02 1.46 28.85
CA HIS A 92 10.07 0.01 29.06
C HIS A 92 8.72 -0.63 28.75
N LEU A 93 8.72 -1.74 28.03
CA LEU A 93 7.50 -2.47 27.63
C LEU A 93 6.60 -2.78 28.83
N GLU A 94 7.18 -3.21 29.96
CA GLU A 94 6.41 -3.57 31.17
C GLU A 94 5.49 -2.44 31.64
N SER A 95 5.92 -1.17 31.45
CA SER A 95 5.11 -0.01 31.83
C SER A 95 3.99 0.30 30.83
N GLN A 96 3.98 -0.35 29.66
CA GLN A 96 3.05 -0.09 28.57
C GLN A 96 2.15 -1.29 28.23
N LEU A 97 2.24 -2.39 28.96
CA LEU A 97 1.48 -3.63 28.70
C LEU A 97 -0.05 -3.42 28.68
N SER A 98 -0.56 -2.47 29.45
CA SER A 98 -1.99 -2.11 29.44
C SER A 98 -2.48 -1.61 28.08
N GLU A 99 -1.59 -1.06 27.25
CA GLU A 99 -1.92 -0.58 25.92
C GLU A 99 -2.28 -1.71 24.92
N ALA A 100 -1.95 -2.96 25.24
CA ALA A 100 -2.34 -4.11 24.42
C ALA A 100 -3.87 -4.27 24.35
N ALA A 101 -4.57 -4.10 25.48
CA ALA A 101 -6.04 -4.13 25.48
C ALA A 101 -6.65 -2.95 24.70
N ASN A 102 -6.04 -1.76 24.81
CA ASN A 102 -6.45 -0.57 24.08
C ASN A 102 -6.27 -0.75 22.56
N TRP A 103 -5.19 -1.41 22.14
CA TRP A 103 -4.97 -1.78 20.73
C TRP A 103 -6.06 -2.71 20.23
N THR A 104 -6.34 -3.79 20.94
CA THR A 104 -7.41 -4.75 20.60
C THR A 104 -8.74 -4.02 20.44
N TYR A 105 -9.10 -3.16 21.42
CA TYR A 105 -10.32 -2.36 21.32
C TYR A 105 -10.36 -1.51 20.04
N CYS A 106 -9.29 -0.79 19.74
CA CYS A 106 -9.22 0.08 18.58
C CYS A 106 -9.36 -0.69 17.26
N VAL A 107 -8.73 -1.86 17.14
CA VAL A 107 -8.76 -2.65 15.90
C VAL A 107 -10.12 -3.34 15.70
N GLU A 108 -10.74 -3.83 16.77
CA GLU A 108 -11.99 -4.61 16.67
C GLU A 108 -13.24 -3.72 16.64
N ASN A 109 -13.24 -2.58 17.32
CA ASN A 109 -14.44 -1.78 17.55
C ASN A 109 -14.47 -0.43 16.83
N VAL A 110 -13.30 0.10 16.39
CA VAL A 110 -13.25 1.41 15.72
C VAL A 110 -13.17 1.23 14.21
N LYS A 111 -14.22 1.63 13.51
CA LYS A 111 -14.30 1.54 12.05
C LYS A 111 -13.42 2.60 11.38
N SER A 112 -12.87 2.26 10.21
CA SER A 112 -12.11 3.20 9.42
C SER A 112 -12.94 4.42 9.02
N LYS A 113 -12.39 5.61 9.26
CA LYS A 113 -12.99 6.91 8.86
C LYS A 113 -12.30 7.51 7.63
N GLN A 114 -11.57 6.68 6.85
CA GLN A 114 -10.84 7.14 5.64
C GLN A 114 -11.75 7.79 4.60
N HIS A 115 -13.03 7.40 4.54
CA HIS A 115 -14.03 7.94 3.61
C HIS A 115 -14.41 9.40 3.91
N LEU A 116 -14.08 9.91 5.09
CA LEU A 116 -14.37 11.30 5.47
C LEU A 116 -13.32 12.29 4.97
N VAL A 117 -12.18 11.84 4.49
CA VAL A 117 -11.07 12.67 4.04
C VAL A 117 -10.53 12.20 2.69
N ASP A 118 -9.96 13.11 1.91
CA ASP A 118 -9.17 12.72 0.75
C ASP A 118 -7.81 12.19 1.22
N ILE A 119 -7.64 10.87 1.18
CA ILE A 119 -6.42 10.18 1.60
C ILE A 119 -5.22 10.48 0.70
N LYS A 120 -5.45 10.99 -0.51
CA LYS A 120 -4.39 11.35 -1.48
C LYS A 120 -3.92 12.80 -1.31
N ALA A 121 -4.63 13.64 -0.56
CA ALA A 121 -4.34 15.05 -0.46
C ALA A 121 -3.02 15.37 0.28
N ASN A 122 -2.67 14.59 1.29
CA ASN A 122 -1.44 14.81 2.09
C ASN A 122 -1.11 13.62 2.99
N VAL A 123 0.12 13.62 3.55
CA VAL A 123 0.62 12.56 4.44
C VAL A 123 -0.27 12.32 5.66
N LYS A 124 -0.80 13.38 6.29
CA LYS A 124 -1.68 13.22 7.45
C LYS A 124 -2.93 12.41 7.09
N ASN A 125 -3.57 12.74 5.98
CA ASN A 125 -4.81 12.11 5.56
C ASN A 125 -4.59 10.66 5.11
N SER A 126 -3.46 10.37 4.42
CA SER A 126 -3.16 9.01 3.98
C SER A 126 -3.10 7.99 5.12
N GLN A 127 -2.72 8.45 6.32
CA GLN A 127 -2.59 7.58 7.49
C GLN A 127 -3.92 7.24 8.18
N PHE A 128 -5.04 7.87 7.80
CA PHE A 128 -6.37 7.42 8.23
C PHE A 128 -6.86 6.22 7.41
N ALA A 129 -6.23 5.93 6.27
CA ALA A 129 -6.48 4.70 5.54
C ALA A 129 -5.89 3.51 6.30
N THR A 130 -6.65 2.43 6.38
CA THR A 130 -6.18 1.18 6.98
C THR A 130 -4.97 0.64 6.20
N PRO A 131 -3.82 0.40 6.84
CA PRO A 131 -2.70 -0.24 6.18
C PRO A 131 -3.07 -1.69 5.82
N LEU A 132 -2.79 -2.08 4.57
CA LEU A 132 -2.98 -3.47 4.13
C LEU A 132 -1.64 -4.20 3.96
N PHE A 133 -0.62 -3.66 4.57
CA PHE A 133 0.70 -4.26 4.79
C PHE A 133 1.12 -3.97 6.22
N GLU A 134 1.20 -5.01 7.04
CA GLU A 134 1.40 -4.88 8.49
C GLU A 134 2.19 -6.06 9.06
N PHE A 135 2.91 -5.84 10.15
CA PHE A 135 3.62 -6.87 10.92
C PHE A 135 4.52 -7.77 10.06
N SER A 136 5.23 -7.16 9.12
CA SER A 136 6.13 -7.87 8.21
C SER A 136 7.37 -8.40 8.94
N GLY A 137 8.03 -9.40 8.34
CA GLY A 137 9.33 -9.92 8.81
C GLY A 137 10.53 -9.00 8.53
N ALA A 138 10.31 -7.72 8.23
CA ALA A 138 11.37 -6.75 7.99
C ALA A 138 12.14 -6.39 9.26
N CYS A 139 13.33 -5.85 9.07
CA CYS A 139 14.20 -5.41 10.17
C CYS A 139 13.53 -4.31 11.01
N SER A 140 13.90 -4.25 12.29
CA SER A 140 13.56 -3.10 13.15
C SER A 140 14.08 -1.80 12.52
N GLY A 141 13.19 -0.84 12.28
CA GLY A 141 13.55 0.42 11.62
C GLY A 141 13.77 0.33 10.11
N CYS A 142 13.27 -0.72 9.44
CA CYS A 142 13.35 -0.86 7.98
C CYS A 142 12.92 0.41 7.25
N GLY A 143 13.75 0.89 6.31
CA GLY A 143 13.46 2.08 5.51
C GLY A 143 12.60 1.82 4.27
N GLU A 144 12.37 0.56 3.88
CA GLU A 144 11.61 0.18 2.69
C GLU A 144 10.11 0.04 2.98
N THR A 145 9.76 -0.65 4.06
CA THR A 145 8.37 -1.04 4.35
C THR A 145 7.40 0.13 4.58
N PRO A 146 7.79 1.33 5.04
CA PRO A 146 6.89 2.49 5.09
C PRO A 146 6.35 2.88 3.71
N TYR A 147 7.14 2.74 2.63
CA TYR A 147 6.70 3.01 1.26
C TYR A 147 5.71 1.95 0.78
N VAL A 148 6.02 0.67 0.99
CA VAL A 148 5.11 -0.44 0.65
C VAL A 148 3.78 -0.29 1.39
N LYS A 149 3.82 0.00 2.68
CA LYS A 149 2.62 0.28 3.49
C LYS A 149 1.79 1.42 2.91
N LEU A 150 2.42 2.56 2.57
CA LEU A 150 1.73 3.71 1.99
C LEU A 150 1.02 3.35 0.67
N ILE A 151 1.67 2.58 -0.20
CA ILE A 151 1.06 2.11 -1.44
C ILE A 151 -0.20 1.30 -1.14
N THR A 152 -0.15 0.39 -0.17
CA THR A 152 -1.34 -0.38 0.23
C THR A 152 -2.45 0.49 0.83
N GLN A 153 -2.12 1.58 1.51
CA GLN A 153 -3.11 2.54 2.04
C GLN A 153 -3.82 3.30 0.92
N LEU A 154 -3.12 3.57 -0.19
CA LEU A 154 -3.65 4.36 -1.32
C LEU A 154 -4.32 3.49 -2.39
N PHE A 155 -3.85 2.27 -2.60
CA PHE A 155 -4.23 1.43 -3.74
C PHE A 155 -4.58 -0.02 -3.37
N GLY A 156 -4.36 -0.44 -2.12
CA GLY A 156 -4.30 -1.83 -1.71
C GLY A 156 -5.57 -2.64 -1.97
N ASP A 157 -6.75 -2.02 -2.03
CA ASP A 157 -8.01 -2.70 -2.36
C ASP A 157 -8.10 -3.20 -3.81
N ARG A 158 -7.21 -2.72 -4.69
CA ARG A 158 -7.13 -3.05 -6.11
C ARG A 158 -5.70 -3.24 -6.61
N GLU A 159 -4.75 -3.35 -5.70
CA GLU A 159 -3.32 -3.46 -5.97
C GLU A 159 -2.95 -4.87 -6.43
N MET A 160 -2.08 -4.94 -7.44
CA MET A 160 -1.40 -6.15 -7.87
C MET A 160 0.10 -5.90 -7.80
N VAL A 161 0.84 -6.81 -7.17
CA VAL A 161 2.28 -6.68 -6.93
C VAL A 161 3.04 -7.79 -7.61
N ALA A 162 3.96 -7.40 -8.51
CA ALA A 162 5.03 -8.24 -9.02
C ALA A 162 6.33 -7.87 -8.28
N ASN A 163 6.84 -8.77 -7.46
CA ASN A 163 7.98 -8.47 -6.58
C ASN A 163 9.24 -9.20 -7.06
N ALA A 164 10.34 -8.48 -7.16
CA ALA A 164 11.65 -9.09 -7.38
C ALA A 164 12.14 -9.82 -6.13
N THR A 165 12.88 -10.91 -6.30
CA THR A 165 13.58 -11.57 -5.18
C THR A 165 14.59 -10.63 -4.53
N GLY A 166 14.53 -10.50 -3.21
CA GLY A 166 15.38 -9.60 -2.40
C GLY A 166 14.76 -9.35 -1.03
N CYS A 167 15.12 -8.27 -0.34
CA CYS A 167 14.52 -7.92 0.94
C CYS A 167 13.00 -7.82 0.84
N SER A 168 12.51 -7.12 -0.18
CA SER A 168 11.06 -6.88 -0.34
C SER A 168 10.25 -8.16 -0.54
N SER A 169 10.77 -9.18 -1.23
CA SER A 169 10.09 -10.48 -1.34
C SER A 169 10.18 -11.29 -0.05
N ILE A 170 11.33 -11.23 0.63
CA ILE A 170 11.53 -11.98 1.87
C ILE A 170 10.58 -11.52 2.96
N TYR A 171 10.48 -10.22 3.22
CA TYR A 171 9.57 -9.73 4.24
C TYR A 171 8.08 -9.71 3.81
N SER A 172 7.79 -9.86 2.51
CA SER A 172 6.41 -9.85 1.99
C SER A 172 5.72 -11.20 1.91
N GLY A 173 6.47 -12.30 1.66
CA GLY A 173 5.80 -13.57 1.45
C GLY A 173 6.69 -14.82 1.50
N SER A 174 8.02 -14.65 1.65
CA SER A 174 8.95 -15.78 1.75
C SER A 174 9.21 -16.24 3.18
N VAL A 175 8.67 -15.53 4.17
CA VAL A 175 8.66 -15.92 5.59
C VAL A 175 7.32 -16.61 5.91
N PRO A 176 7.18 -17.28 7.08
CA PRO A 176 5.98 -18.05 7.41
C PRO A 176 4.66 -17.26 7.38
N SER A 177 4.72 -15.94 7.59
CA SER A 177 3.56 -15.06 7.57
C SER A 177 3.60 -14.10 6.41
N THR A 178 2.46 -13.89 5.76
CA THR A 178 2.28 -12.86 4.73
C THR A 178 1.76 -11.59 5.38
N PRO A 179 2.45 -10.44 5.25
CA PRO A 179 2.04 -9.19 5.88
C PRO A 179 0.90 -8.47 5.15
N TYR A 180 0.55 -8.89 3.94
CA TYR A 180 -0.59 -8.34 3.21
C TYR A 180 -1.91 -8.83 3.80
N THR A 181 -2.83 -7.91 4.02
CA THR A 181 -4.15 -8.18 4.61
C THR A 181 -5.27 -7.59 3.76
N LYS A 182 -6.51 -7.68 4.23
CA LYS A 182 -7.73 -7.23 3.54
C LYS A 182 -8.42 -6.15 4.33
N ASN A 183 -9.11 -5.27 3.62
CA ASN A 183 -9.99 -4.28 4.21
C ASN A 183 -11.33 -4.90 4.68
N GLU A 184 -12.20 -4.07 5.27
CA GLU A 184 -13.53 -4.48 5.77
C GLU A 184 -14.44 -5.09 4.69
N LYS A 185 -14.20 -4.77 3.40
CA LYS A 185 -14.93 -5.35 2.25
C LYS A 185 -14.30 -6.67 1.75
N GLY A 186 -13.24 -7.16 2.39
CA GLY A 186 -12.55 -8.39 2.00
C GLY A 186 -11.58 -8.20 0.81
N HIS A 187 -11.28 -6.98 0.42
CA HIS A 187 -10.34 -6.67 -0.67
C HIS A 187 -8.96 -6.31 -0.12
N GLY A 188 -7.92 -6.75 -0.80
CA GLY A 188 -6.53 -6.47 -0.47
C GLY A 188 -5.59 -6.75 -1.62
N PRO A 189 -4.27 -6.44 -1.47
CA PRO A 189 -3.29 -6.65 -2.51
C PRO A 189 -3.17 -8.12 -2.93
N ALA A 190 -3.01 -8.33 -4.24
CA ALA A 190 -2.57 -9.61 -4.80
C ALA A 190 -1.06 -9.54 -5.03
N TRP A 191 -0.31 -10.42 -4.39
CA TRP A 191 1.15 -10.42 -4.43
C TRP A 191 1.69 -11.70 -5.05
N ALA A 192 2.67 -11.54 -5.95
CA ALA A 192 3.43 -12.64 -6.51
C ALA A 192 4.91 -12.27 -6.60
N ASN A 193 5.77 -13.27 -6.37
CA ASN A 193 7.22 -13.14 -6.46
C ASN A 193 7.74 -13.66 -7.80
N SER A 194 8.75 -12.97 -8.33
CA SER A 194 9.56 -13.41 -9.46
C SER A 194 11.04 -13.36 -9.09
N LEU A 195 11.90 -13.77 -10.01
CA LEU A 195 13.34 -13.64 -9.84
C LEU A 195 13.74 -12.15 -9.95
N PHE A 196 14.93 -11.80 -9.43
CA PHE A 196 15.37 -10.40 -9.49
C PHE A 196 15.83 -9.95 -10.88
N GLU A 197 16.05 -10.88 -11.79
CA GLU A 197 16.41 -10.63 -13.19
C GLU A 197 15.23 -10.40 -14.14
N ASP A 198 14.00 -10.85 -13.79
CA ASP A 198 12.83 -10.85 -14.70
C ASP A 198 11.57 -10.19 -14.10
N PHE A 199 11.71 -9.50 -12.99
CA PHE A 199 10.58 -8.95 -12.23
C PHE A 199 9.74 -7.94 -13.01
N CYS A 200 10.37 -7.17 -13.90
CA CYS A 200 9.68 -6.18 -14.73
C CYS A 200 8.87 -6.85 -15.82
N GLU A 201 9.44 -7.84 -16.51
CA GLU A 201 8.75 -8.62 -17.53
C GLU A 201 7.58 -9.42 -16.93
N PHE A 202 7.77 -9.98 -15.75
CA PHE A 202 6.70 -10.64 -15.01
C PHE A 202 5.54 -9.68 -14.69
N GLY A 203 5.85 -8.48 -14.17
CA GLY A 203 4.85 -7.46 -13.88
C GLY A 203 4.16 -6.92 -15.13
N LEU A 204 4.89 -6.77 -16.24
CA LEU A 204 4.32 -6.44 -17.55
C LEU A 204 3.35 -7.53 -18.01
N GLY A 205 3.73 -8.80 -17.86
CA GLY A 205 2.88 -9.94 -18.20
C GLY A 205 1.56 -9.94 -17.42
N MET A 206 1.59 -9.59 -16.12
CA MET A 206 0.39 -9.43 -15.29
C MET A 206 -0.53 -8.32 -15.82
N GLU A 207 0.02 -7.16 -16.21
CA GLU A 207 -0.77 -6.06 -16.77
C GLU A 207 -1.36 -6.43 -18.13
N LEU A 208 -0.59 -7.05 -19.01
CA LEU A 208 -1.09 -7.51 -20.31
C LEU A 208 -2.22 -8.54 -20.16
N ALA A 209 -2.15 -9.42 -19.16
CA ALA A 209 -3.24 -10.34 -18.85
C ALA A 209 -4.48 -9.60 -18.37
N ASN A 210 -4.31 -8.62 -17.47
CA ASN A 210 -5.40 -7.76 -17.00
C ASN A 210 -6.07 -6.99 -18.15
N GLU A 211 -5.30 -6.35 -19.02
CA GLU A 211 -5.80 -5.68 -20.23
C GLU A 211 -6.63 -6.63 -21.11
N LYS A 212 -6.16 -7.87 -21.34
CA LYS A 212 -6.87 -8.85 -22.17
C LYS A 212 -8.18 -9.29 -21.54
N MET A 213 -8.23 -9.50 -20.21
CA MET A 213 -9.48 -9.86 -19.54
C MET A 213 -10.48 -8.71 -19.58
N ARG A 214 -10.03 -7.47 -19.43
CA ARG A 214 -10.87 -6.27 -19.55
C ARG A 214 -11.37 -6.07 -20.99
N ALA A 215 -10.54 -6.32 -22.00
CA ALA A 215 -10.97 -6.26 -23.41
C ALA A 215 -12.06 -7.30 -23.72
N ARG A 216 -12.02 -8.48 -23.10
CA ARG A 216 -13.12 -9.47 -23.20
C ARG A 216 -14.41 -8.98 -22.57
N ILE A 217 -14.32 -8.26 -21.44
CA ILE A 217 -15.49 -7.62 -20.82
C ILE A 217 -16.08 -6.55 -21.75
N VAL A 218 -15.24 -5.66 -22.32
CA VAL A 218 -15.69 -4.66 -23.30
C VAL A 218 -16.45 -5.32 -24.43
N LYS A 219 -15.89 -6.34 -25.06
CA LYS A 219 -16.53 -7.06 -26.16
C LYS A 219 -17.90 -7.64 -25.74
N ALA A 220 -17.96 -8.29 -24.59
CA ALA A 220 -19.22 -8.86 -24.08
C ALA A 220 -20.26 -7.77 -23.77
N MET A 221 -19.84 -6.61 -23.26
CA MET A 221 -20.74 -5.47 -23.02
C MET A 221 -21.25 -4.88 -24.34
N GLU A 222 -20.39 -4.68 -25.34
CA GLU A 222 -20.77 -4.19 -26.67
C GLU A 222 -21.77 -5.13 -27.36
N GLU A 223 -21.55 -6.46 -27.30
CA GLU A 223 -22.49 -7.45 -27.78
C GLU A 223 -23.85 -7.38 -27.07
N ALA A 224 -23.85 -7.22 -25.75
CA ALA A 224 -25.07 -7.04 -24.96
C ALA A 224 -25.81 -5.74 -25.30
N ILE A 225 -25.10 -4.63 -25.50
CA ILE A 225 -25.69 -3.33 -25.90
C ILE A 225 -26.34 -3.41 -27.27
N ALA A 226 -25.72 -4.12 -28.22
CA ALA A 226 -26.22 -4.29 -29.58
C ALA A 226 -27.40 -5.26 -29.68
N ALA A 227 -27.55 -6.17 -28.73
CA ALA A 227 -28.62 -7.19 -28.78
C ALA A 227 -30.01 -6.59 -28.60
N GLU A 228 -30.96 -7.06 -29.46
CA GLU A 228 -32.36 -6.75 -29.30
C GLU A 228 -32.90 -7.43 -28.03
N GLY A 229 -33.68 -6.68 -27.23
CA GLY A 229 -34.29 -7.18 -26.00
C GLY A 229 -33.44 -6.99 -24.73
N THR A 230 -32.20 -6.49 -24.83
CA THR A 230 -31.43 -6.09 -23.64
C THR A 230 -32.08 -4.89 -22.96
N PRO A 231 -32.43 -4.95 -21.66
CA PRO A 231 -33.04 -3.82 -20.94
C PRO A 231 -32.17 -2.56 -21.00
N ALA A 232 -32.82 -1.40 -21.09
CA ALA A 232 -32.13 -0.10 -21.20
C ALA A 232 -31.15 0.13 -20.06
N GLU A 233 -31.50 -0.26 -18.84
CA GLU A 233 -30.68 -0.16 -17.65
C GLU A 233 -29.29 -0.87 -17.82
N TYR A 234 -29.29 -2.06 -18.43
CA TYR A 234 -28.04 -2.79 -18.71
C TYR A 234 -27.19 -2.04 -19.75
N LYS A 235 -27.82 -1.55 -20.81
CA LYS A 235 -27.12 -0.81 -21.85
C LYS A 235 -26.45 0.46 -21.31
N GLU A 236 -27.17 1.22 -20.47
CA GLU A 236 -26.66 2.44 -19.85
C GLU A 236 -25.47 2.18 -18.93
N VAL A 237 -25.56 1.17 -18.05
CA VAL A 237 -24.51 0.86 -17.08
C VAL A 237 -23.28 0.29 -17.79
N PHE A 238 -23.46 -0.57 -18.81
CA PHE A 238 -22.34 -1.12 -19.59
C PHE A 238 -21.63 -0.04 -20.39
N GLN A 239 -22.37 0.85 -21.04
CA GLN A 239 -21.81 1.98 -21.75
C GLN A 239 -21.02 2.90 -20.81
N ALA A 240 -21.58 3.22 -19.64
CA ALA A 240 -20.91 4.03 -18.63
C ALA A 240 -19.62 3.36 -18.14
N TRP A 241 -19.57 2.03 -18.02
CA TRP A 241 -18.36 1.32 -17.64
C TRP A 241 -17.28 1.40 -18.73
N ILE A 242 -17.65 1.19 -20.00
CA ILE A 242 -16.73 1.29 -21.15
C ILE A 242 -16.09 2.67 -21.22
N GLU A 243 -16.89 3.73 -21.06
CA GLU A 243 -16.43 5.13 -21.09
C GLU A 243 -15.49 5.48 -19.93
N ASN A 244 -15.66 4.83 -18.77
CA ASN A 244 -14.90 5.12 -17.57
C ASN A 244 -13.94 3.99 -17.15
N MET A 245 -13.65 3.06 -18.04
CA MET A 245 -12.86 1.86 -17.70
C MET A 245 -11.46 2.15 -17.14
N TYR A 246 -10.90 3.32 -17.40
CA TYR A 246 -9.61 3.74 -16.86
C TYR A 246 -9.70 4.57 -15.57
N ASP A 247 -10.90 4.89 -15.11
CA ASP A 247 -11.12 5.56 -13.82
C ASP A 247 -11.36 4.53 -12.71
N ALA A 248 -10.47 4.51 -11.73
CA ALA A 248 -10.52 3.51 -10.65
C ALA A 248 -11.75 3.66 -9.76
N ASP A 249 -12.10 4.89 -9.39
CA ASP A 249 -13.19 5.14 -8.44
C ASP A 249 -14.55 4.90 -9.11
N LYS A 250 -14.71 5.37 -10.36
CA LYS A 250 -15.92 5.07 -11.15
C LYS A 250 -16.09 3.59 -11.46
N THR A 251 -14.99 2.87 -11.77
CA THR A 251 -15.09 1.43 -12.00
C THR A 251 -15.47 0.64 -10.74
N LYS A 252 -15.12 1.11 -9.54
CA LYS A 252 -15.61 0.53 -8.28
C LYS A 252 -17.12 0.71 -8.14
N GLU A 253 -17.62 1.94 -8.31
CA GLU A 253 -19.05 2.24 -8.21
C GLU A 253 -19.88 1.45 -9.25
N LEU A 254 -19.39 1.37 -10.49
CA LEU A 254 -20.06 0.64 -11.56
C LEU A 254 -20.00 -0.87 -11.35
N ALA A 255 -18.89 -1.41 -10.83
CA ALA A 255 -18.79 -2.83 -10.52
C ALA A 255 -19.79 -3.26 -9.43
N GLU A 256 -20.04 -2.42 -8.40
CA GLU A 256 -21.05 -2.69 -7.37
C GLU A 256 -22.48 -2.79 -7.97
N LYS A 257 -22.75 -2.13 -9.10
CA LYS A 257 -24.02 -2.22 -9.83
C LYS A 257 -24.02 -3.41 -10.81
N ILE A 258 -22.96 -3.56 -11.60
CA ILE A 258 -22.88 -4.55 -12.67
C ILE A 258 -22.88 -5.98 -12.12
N ILE A 259 -22.14 -6.27 -11.05
CA ILE A 259 -21.99 -7.63 -10.53
C ILE A 259 -23.35 -8.27 -10.20
N PRO A 260 -24.23 -7.67 -9.38
CA PRO A 260 -25.54 -8.27 -9.09
C PRO A 260 -26.43 -8.38 -10.35
N MET A 261 -26.34 -7.43 -11.28
CA MET A 261 -27.13 -7.46 -12.54
C MET A 261 -26.73 -8.66 -13.40
N VAL A 262 -25.43 -8.85 -13.64
CA VAL A 262 -24.95 -9.95 -14.51
C VAL A 262 -25.10 -11.31 -13.84
N GLU A 263 -24.96 -11.40 -12.52
CA GLU A 263 -25.23 -12.62 -11.77
C GLU A 263 -26.68 -13.08 -11.89
N ALA A 264 -27.63 -12.14 -11.85
CA ALA A 264 -29.05 -12.43 -12.01
C ALA A 264 -29.42 -12.87 -13.45
N ALA A 265 -28.63 -12.46 -14.44
CA ALA A 265 -28.91 -12.71 -15.87
C ALA A 265 -28.02 -13.78 -16.52
N LYS A 266 -27.01 -14.29 -15.84
CA LYS A 266 -25.97 -15.17 -16.42
C LYS A 266 -26.49 -16.45 -17.07
N ASP A 267 -27.61 -16.98 -16.59
CA ASP A 267 -28.19 -18.24 -17.14
C ASP A 267 -29.02 -18.00 -18.40
N LYS A 268 -29.34 -16.74 -18.73
CA LYS A 268 -30.18 -16.35 -19.86
C LYS A 268 -29.45 -15.51 -20.91
N CYS A 269 -28.22 -15.10 -20.63
CA CYS A 269 -27.45 -14.18 -21.45
C CYS A 269 -25.97 -14.58 -21.46
N ASP A 270 -25.44 -14.99 -22.60
CA ASP A 270 -24.04 -15.44 -22.74
C ASP A 270 -23.04 -14.30 -22.45
N SER A 271 -23.35 -13.06 -22.87
CA SER A 271 -22.54 -11.89 -22.54
C SER A 271 -22.54 -11.64 -21.03
N CYS A 272 -23.70 -11.73 -20.35
CA CYS A 272 -23.79 -11.60 -18.90
C CYS A 272 -23.01 -12.70 -18.17
N LYS A 273 -23.06 -13.94 -18.68
CA LYS A 273 -22.28 -15.06 -18.15
C LYS A 273 -20.77 -14.80 -18.28
N THR A 274 -20.34 -14.26 -19.41
CA THR A 274 -18.94 -13.89 -19.64
C THR A 274 -18.49 -12.80 -18.67
N ILE A 275 -19.30 -11.73 -18.51
CA ILE A 275 -18.98 -10.61 -17.59
C ILE A 275 -18.96 -11.12 -16.14
N ALA A 276 -19.93 -11.94 -15.72
CA ALA A 276 -19.97 -12.53 -14.38
C ALA A 276 -18.71 -13.36 -14.09
N GLY A 277 -18.28 -14.21 -15.04
CA GLY A 277 -17.06 -14.99 -14.93
C GLY A 277 -15.75 -14.18 -14.90
N LEU A 278 -15.83 -12.91 -15.32
CA LEU A 278 -14.69 -11.96 -15.32
C LEU A 278 -14.90 -10.80 -14.36
N SER A 279 -15.85 -10.88 -13.45
CA SER A 279 -16.26 -9.78 -12.55
C SER A 279 -15.09 -9.20 -11.72
N GLN A 280 -14.12 -10.01 -11.38
CA GLN A 280 -12.89 -9.57 -10.69
C GLN A 280 -12.05 -8.54 -11.47
N TYR A 281 -12.25 -8.40 -12.78
CA TYR A 281 -11.56 -7.46 -13.65
C TYR A 281 -12.36 -6.18 -13.94
N LEU A 282 -13.57 -6.05 -13.41
CA LEU A 282 -14.40 -4.85 -13.56
C LEU A 282 -13.75 -3.61 -12.92
N VAL A 283 -13.17 -3.77 -11.73
CA VAL A 283 -12.44 -2.68 -11.07
C VAL A 283 -11.06 -2.51 -11.71
N LYS A 284 -10.70 -1.26 -12.07
CA LYS A 284 -9.37 -0.96 -12.62
C LYS A 284 -8.29 -1.32 -11.59
N ARG A 285 -7.41 -2.25 -11.93
CA ARG A 285 -6.29 -2.66 -11.09
C ARG A 285 -5.21 -1.58 -11.04
N SER A 286 -4.41 -1.59 -10.00
CA SER A 286 -3.18 -0.81 -9.87
C SER A 286 -2.01 -1.79 -9.88
N GLN A 287 -1.32 -1.91 -11.02
CA GLN A 287 -0.19 -2.81 -11.18
C GLN A 287 1.07 -2.16 -10.65
N TRP A 288 1.73 -2.82 -9.70
CA TRP A 288 3.00 -2.41 -9.11
C TRP A 288 4.08 -3.44 -9.38
N ILE A 289 5.25 -2.96 -9.74
CA ILE A 289 6.47 -3.74 -9.93
C ILE A 289 7.47 -3.25 -8.89
N ILE A 290 7.87 -4.11 -7.95
CA ILE A 290 8.70 -3.74 -6.81
C ILE A 290 10.02 -4.48 -6.87
N GLY A 291 11.13 -3.74 -6.87
CA GLY A 291 12.48 -4.32 -6.90
C GLY A 291 13.52 -3.48 -6.17
N GLY A 292 14.56 -4.16 -5.68
CA GLY A 292 15.73 -3.55 -5.06
C GLY A 292 16.85 -3.25 -6.06
N ASP A 293 18.07 -3.11 -5.56
CA ASP A 293 19.24 -2.68 -6.34
C ASP A 293 19.60 -3.62 -7.48
N GLY A 294 19.71 -4.91 -7.21
CA GLY A 294 20.10 -5.89 -8.21
C GLY A 294 19.10 -5.99 -9.37
N ALA A 295 17.83 -6.01 -9.01
CA ALA A 295 16.75 -6.03 -9.98
C ALA A 295 16.72 -4.76 -10.85
N SER A 296 16.84 -3.58 -10.23
CA SER A 296 16.59 -2.32 -10.93
C SER A 296 17.85 -1.71 -11.55
N TYR A 297 19.02 -1.85 -10.92
CA TYR A 297 20.24 -1.20 -11.37
C TYR A 297 21.19 -2.12 -12.14
N ASP A 298 21.14 -3.41 -11.90
CA ASP A 298 22.09 -4.40 -12.42
C ASP A 298 21.43 -5.37 -13.40
N ILE A 299 21.15 -6.61 -12.97
CA ILE A 299 20.79 -7.69 -13.87
C ILE A 299 19.39 -7.51 -14.51
N GLY A 300 18.42 -7.01 -13.75
CA GLY A 300 17.05 -6.77 -14.25
C GLY A 300 16.86 -5.43 -14.96
N TYR A 301 17.92 -4.61 -15.12
CA TYR A 301 17.80 -3.28 -15.75
C TYR A 301 17.29 -3.36 -17.19
N GLY A 302 17.69 -4.35 -17.97
CA GLY A 302 17.25 -4.49 -19.35
C GLY A 302 15.74 -4.68 -19.48
N GLY A 303 15.14 -5.49 -18.60
CA GLY A 303 13.69 -5.65 -18.51
C GLY A 303 12.99 -4.39 -18.02
N LEU A 304 13.56 -3.72 -17.02
CA LEU A 304 13.04 -2.45 -16.51
C LEU A 304 12.99 -1.39 -17.63
N ASP A 305 14.06 -1.23 -18.38
CA ASP A 305 14.15 -0.31 -19.53
C ASP A 305 13.09 -0.64 -20.58
N HIS A 306 12.94 -1.92 -20.94
CA HIS A 306 11.92 -2.39 -21.88
C HIS A 306 10.49 -2.08 -21.41
N VAL A 307 10.21 -2.32 -20.13
CA VAL A 307 8.87 -2.06 -19.57
C VAL A 307 8.55 -0.58 -19.57
N ILE A 308 9.51 0.28 -19.21
CA ILE A 308 9.34 1.74 -19.34
C ILE A 308 9.06 2.09 -20.81
N ALA A 309 9.88 1.59 -21.74
CA ALA A 309 9.71 1.86 -23.18
C ALA A 309 8.36 1.41 -23.76
N SER A 310 7.71 0.42 -23.11
CA SER A 310 6.40 -0.09 -23.56
C SER A 310 5.24 0.90 -23.40
N GLY A 311 5.37 1.91 -22.54
CA GLY A 311 4.32 2.88 -22.23
C GLY A 311 3.06 2.29 -21.59
N LYS A 312 3.16 1.09 -20.99
CA LYS A 312 2.04 0.42 -20.34
C LYS A 312 1.72 1.05 -18.97
N ASP A 313 0.47 0.91 -18.53
CA ASP A 313 -0.03 1.45 -17.25
C ASP A 313 0.44 0.61 -16.06
N VAL A 314 1.74 0.71 -15.78
CA VAL A 314 2.39 0.05 -14.65
C VAL A 314 3.12 1.07 -13.78
N ASN A 315 3.18 0.79 -12.48
CA ASN A 315 3.96 1.59 -11.53
C ASN A 315 5.18 0.78 -11.12
N ILE A 316 6.36 1.39 -11.18
CA ILE A 316 7.62 0.75 -10.79
C ILE A 316 8.14 1.42 -9.52
N LEU A 317 8.24 0.65 -8.43
CA LEU A 317 8.83 1.09 -7.17
C LEU A 317 10.23 0.51 -7.03
N VAL A 318 11.23 1.36 -7.11
CA VAL A 318 12.62 0.99 -6.85
C VAL A 318 12.96 1.29 -5.40
N LEU A 319 13.25 0.23 -4.63
CA LEU A 319 13.71 0.31 -3.25
C LEU A 319 15.23 0.32 -3.23
N ASP A 320 15.81 1.51 -3.34
CA ASP A 320 17.24 1.73 -3.43
C ASP A 320 17.88 1.76 -2.05
N THR A 321 18.58 0.69 -1.69
CA THR A 321 19.34 0.54 -0.44
C THR A 321 20.83 0.69 -0.64
N GLU A 322 21.27 1.05 -1.85
CA GLU A 322 22.67 1.29 -2.25
C GLU A 322 23.58 0.06 -2.24
N VAL A 323 23.06 -1.09 -1.84
CA VAL A 323 23.75 -2.40 -1.84
C VAL A 323 22.75 -3.53 -2.04
N TYR A 324 23.22 -4.72 -2.42
CA TYR A 324 22.42 -5.96 -2.31
C TYR A 324 22.24 -6.32 -0.83
N SER A 325 21.20 -5.77 -0.20
CA SER A 325 21.03 -5.88 1.27
C SER A 325 20.75 -7.30 1.71
N ASN A 326 19.79 -7.98 1.07
CA ASN A 326 19.32 -9.29 1.49
C ASN A 326 20.40 -10.38 1.38
N THR A 327 21.24 -10.33 0.35
CA THR A 327 22.30 -11.32 0.09
C THR A 327 23.57 -11.04 0.89
N GLY A 328 23.67 -9.90 1.56
CA GLY A 328 24.74 -9.62 2.53
C GLY A 328 25.64 -8.42 2.23
N GLY A 329 25.14 -7.39 1.53
CA GLY A 329 25.84 -6.11 1.40
C GLY A 329 26.86 -6.03 0.27
N GLN A 330 26.57 -6.68 -0.87
CA GLN A 330 27.42 -6.58 -2.06
C GLN A 330 27.20 -5.24 -2.77
N SER A 331 28.26 -4.72 -3.37
CA SER A 331 28.20 -3.51 -4.19
C SER A 331 27.30 -3.71 -5.41
N SER A 332 26.44 -2.75 -5.66
CA SER A 332 25.58 -2.64 -6.86
C SER A 332 25.98 -1.42 -7.71
N LYS A 333 25.31 -1.20 -8.83
CA LYS A 333 25.44 0.08 -9.58
C LYS A 333 24.77 1.25 -8.85
N ALA A 334 23.93 0.98 -7.83
CA ALA A 334 23.37 2.00 -6.95
C ALA A 334 24.37 2.47 -5.86
N THR A 335 25.42 1.71 -5.59
CA THR A 335 26.40 2.05 -4.53
C THR A 335 27.15 3.33 -4.89
N PRO A 336 27.21 4.33 -3.98
CA PRO A 336 27.91 5.60 -4.20
C PRO A 336 29.43 5.43 -4.34
N VAL A 337 30.09 6.41 -4.96
CA VAL A 337 31.56 6.49 -5.01
C VAL A 337 32.13 6.55 -3.62
N GLY A 338 33.18 5.76 -3.38
CA GLY A 338 33.89 5.69 -2.08
C GLY A 338 33.22 4.81 -1.03
N ALA A 339 31.98 4.40 -1.22
CA ALA A 339 31.29 3.52 -0.27
C ALA A 339 31.96 2.13 -0.22
N ILE A 340 32.16 1.62 0.99
CA ILE A 340 32.72 0.28 1.25
C ILE A 340 31.57 -0.73 1.27
N ALA A 341 31.69 -1.77 0.46
CA ALA A 341 30.75 -2.89 0.40
C ALA A 341 31.49 -4.17 0.03
N LYS A 342 30.83 -5.33 0.12
CA LYS A 342 31.42 -6.57 -0.44
C LYS A 342 31.67 -6.35 -1.95
N PHE A 343 32.80 -6.83 -2.44
CA PHE A 343 33.37 -6.60 -3.79
C PHE A 343 33.79 -5.15 -4.07
N ALA A 344 33.76 -4.27 -3.06
CA ALA A 344 34.27 -2.92 -3.10
C ALA A 344 34.96 -2.54 -1.78
N ALA A 345 35.84 -3.42 -1.26
CA ALA A 345 36.51 -3.26 0.04
C ALA A 345 37.39 -2.01 0.13
N ALA A 346 37.97 -1.56 -0.99
CA ALA A 346 38.74 -0.32 -1.08
C ALA A 346 37.93 0.92 -1.47
N GLY A 347 36.61 0.82 -1.38
CA GLY A 347 35.65 1.83 -1.84
C GLY A 347 35.27 1.68 -3.33
N LYS A 348 34.02 1.94 -3.64
CA LYS A 348 33.53 1.91 -5.03
C LYS A 348 34.20 2.99 -5.86
N ARG A 349 34.74 2.60 -7.02
CA ARG A 349 35.53 3.51 -7.89
C ARG A 349 34.68 4.28 -8.90
N VAL A 350 33.50 3.77 -9.26
CA VAL A 350 32.62 4.35 -10.29
C VAL A 350 31.39 4.99 -9.67
N ARG A 351 30.84 5.98 -10.37
CA ARG A 351 29.63 6.70 -9.92
C ARG A 351 28.41 5.78 -9.84
N LYS A 352 27.49 6.13 -8.96
CA LYS A 352 26.12 5.57 -8.93
C LYS A 352 25.44 5.80 -10.28
N LYS A 353 24.79 4.76 -10.79
CA LYS A 353 23.93 4.86 -11.96
C LYS A 353 22.74 5.77 -11.65
N ASP A 354 22.51 6.77 -12.47
CA ASP A 354 21.35 7.65 -12.32
C ASP A 354 20.14 7.06 -13.05
N LEU A 355 19.45 6.15 -12.36
CA LEU A 355 18.30 5.45 -12.91
C LEU A 355 17.13 6.40 -13.21
N GLY A 356 16.89 7.37 -12.33
CA GLY A 356 15.84 8.37 -12.52
C GLY A 356 16.06 9.21 -13.79
N LEU A 357 17.27 9.74 -13.98
CA LEU A 357 17.61 10.50 -15.17
C LEU A 357 17.47 9.65 -16.45
N MET A 358 17.89 8.38 -16.41
CA MET A 358 17.72 7.47 -17.55
C MET A 358 16.24 7.25 -17.89
N ALA A 359 15.38 7.04 -16.87
CA ALA A 359 13.96 6.87 -17.07
C ALA A 359 13.29 8.10 -17.67
N THR A 360 13.67 9.32 -17.26
CA THR A 360 13.11 10.56 -17.80
C THR A 360 13.40 10.78 -19.29
N THR A 361 14.37 10.06 -19.88
CA THR A 361 14.65 10.15 -21.33
C THR A 361 13.49 9.67 -22.20
N TYR A 362 12.57 8.86 -21.66
CA TYR A 362 11.34 8.44 -22.36
C TYR A 362 10.27 9.54 -22.45
N GLY A 363 10.37 10.62 -21.64
CA GLY A 363 9.52 11.80 -21.72
C GLY A 363 8.13 11.69 -21.10
N TYR A 364 7.75 10.52 -20.57
CA TYR A 364 6.48 10.26 -19.87
C TYR A 364 6.66 9.61 -18.48
N VAL A 365 7.89 9.55 -17.99
CA VAL A 365 8.27 9.02 -16.66
C VAL A 365 8.66 10.18 -15.77
#